data_ba309999e792f7229f694252f8f77940
#
_entry.id   ba309999e792f7229f694252f8f77940
#
_cell.length_a   1.000
_cell.length_b   1.000
_cell.length_c   1.000
_cell.angle_alpha   90.00
_cell.angle_beta   90.00
_cell.angle_gamma   90.00
#
_symmetry.space_group_name_H-M   'P 1'
#
loop_
_entity.id
_entity.type
_entity.pdbx_description
1 polymer ?
#
loop_
_entity_poly.entity_id
_entity_poly.type
_entity_poly.pdbx_seq_one_letter_code
_entity_poly.pdbx_strand_id
1 'polypeptide(L)'
;MTTTDLINAYLDIWNERDAAAREALMKSVLTGDSIYSDPDYEGLRGHAELSEAIGRAQANFGDLRFALGDVIGVHHDRALFTWRLGEAATGYDVVEFDGDRIRSVVGFFG
;
A
#
# COMPACT_ATOMS: atom_id res chain seq x y z
N MET A 1 13.91 -8.03 -7.25
CA MET A 1 12.46 -8.03 -6.96
C MET A 1 11.74 -7.46 -8.18
N THR A 2 10.74 -8.15 -8.70
CA THR A 2 9.94 -7.64 -9.83
C THR A 2 8.98 -6.57 -9.35
N THR A 3 8.39 -5.83 -10.30
CA THR A 3 7.33 -4.85 -9.99
C THR A 3 6.18 -5.52 -9.24
N THR A 4 5.73 -6.69 -9.70
CA THR A 4 4.66 -7.44 -9.03
C THR A 4 5.05 -7.86 -7.62
N ASP A 5 6.29 -8.31 -7.42
CA ASP A 5 6.79 -8.66 -6.08
C ASP A 5 6.75 -7.44 -5.14
N LEU A 6 7.14 -6.28 -5.63
CA LEU A 6 7.15 -5.06 -4.82
C LEU A 6 5.72 -4.61 -4.47
N ILE A 7 4.79 -4.74 -5.43
CA ILE A 7 3.37 -4.43 -5.18
C ILE A 7 2.80 -5.39 -4.12
N ASN A 8 3.10 -6.69 -4.23
CA ASN A 8 2.66 -7.66 -3.23
C ASN A 8 3.26 -7.36 -1.84
N ALA A 9 4.53 -6.99 -1.80
CA ALA A 9 5.17 -6.59 -0.54
C ALA A 9 4.50 -5.36 0.07
N TYR A 10 4.07 -4.41 -0.77
CA TYR A 10 3.31 -3.26 -0.32
C TYR A 10 1.96 -3.69 0.29
N LEU A 11 1.22 -4.57 -0.37
CA LEU A 11 -0.05 -5.06 0.17
C LEU A 11 0.14 -5.83 1.48
N ASP A 12 1.27 -6.53 1.64
CA ASP A 12 1.62 -7.19 2.89
C ASP A 12 1.73 -6.20 4.05
N ILE A 13 2.12 -4.96 3.80
CA ILE A 13 2.15 -3.91 4.82
C ILE A 13 0.74 -3.68 5.37
N TRP A 14 -0.25 -3.60 4.50
CA TRP A 14 -1.65 -3.42 4.90
C TRP A 14 -2.24 -4.64 5.62
N ASN A 15 -1.66 -5.82 5.41
CA ASN A 15 -2.10 -7.06 6.04
C ASN A 15 -1.41 -7.33 7.37
N GLU A 16 -0.29 -6.66 7.64
CA GLU A 16 0.49 -6.91 8.84
C GLU A 16 -0.16 -6.22 10.05
N ARG A 17 -0.57 -7.03 11.04
CA ARG A 17 -1.28 -6.56 12.23
C ARG A 17 -0.37 -6.11 13.36
N ASP A 18 0.87 -6.57 13.38
CA ASP A 18 1.85 -6.14 14.37
C ASP A 18 2.52 -4.86 13.90
N ALA A 19 2.43 -3.79 14.69
CA ALA A 19 2.95 -2.48 14.29
C ALA A 19 4.46 -2.49 14.06
N ALA A 20 5.21 -3.20 14.89
CA ALA A 20 6.68 -3.27 14.74
C ALA A 20 7.07 -4.03 13.47
N ALA A 21 6.40 -5.17 13.20
CA ALA A 21 6.62 -5.93 11.97
C ALA A 21 6.23 -5.13 10.74
N ARG A 22 5.12 -4.39 10.82
CA ARG A 22 4.66 -3.52 9.73
C ARG A 22 5.68 -2.44 9.40
N GLU A 23 6.24 -1.79 10.41
CA GLU A 23 7.25 -0.76 10.20
C GLU A 23 8.54 -1.33 9.62
N ALA A 24 8.91 -2.55 9.99
CA ALA A 24 10.06 -3.25 9.39
C ALA A 24 9.84 -3.49 7.90
N LEU A 25 8.63 -3.93 7.51
CA LEU A 25 8.27 -4.07 6.09
C LEU A 25 8.33 -2.74 5.37
N MET A 26 7.81 -1.68 5.97
CA MET A 26 7.84 -0.34 5.38
C MET A 26 9.25 0.11 5.04
N LYS A 27 10.22 -0.16 5.89
CA LYS A 27 11.62 0.22 5.66
C LYS A 27 12.20 -0.44 4.42
N SER A 28 11.76 -1.64 4.09
CA SER A 28 12.27 -2.35 2.90
C SER A 28 11.47 -2.04 1.63
N VAL A 29 10.23 -1.58 1.75
CA VAL A 29 9.31 -1.39 0.62
C VAL A 29 9.11 0.07 0.25
N LEU A 30 9.05 0.97 1.24
CA LEU A 30 8.76 2.39 1.04
C LEU A 30 9.98 3.26 1.28
N THR A 31 10.09 4.35 0.52
CA THR A 31 11.11 5.36 0.86
C THR A 31 10.76 6.01 2.20
N GLY A 32 11.76 6.55 2.89
CA GLY A 32 11.55 7.18 4.20
C GLY A 32 10.64 8.40 4.16
N ASP A 33 10.57 9.06 3.02
CA ASP A 33 9.75 10.24 2.77
C ASP A 33 8.53 9.92 1.91
N SER A 34 8.09 8.67 1.89
CA SER A 34 6.95 8.25 1.07
C SER A 34 5.69 9.06 1.39
N ILE A 35 4.85 9.22 0.37
CA ILE A 35 3.59 9.95 0.51
C ILE A 35 2.44 9.03 0.10
N TYR A 36 1.41 8.98 0.93
CA TYR A 36 0.22 8.18 0.69
C TYR A 36 -1.03 9.06 0.69
N SER A 37 -1.89 8.85 -0.29
CA SER A 37 -3.19 9.50 -0.35
C SER A 37 -4.25 8.51 -0.81
N ASP A 38 -5.46 8.64 -0.28
CA ASP A 38 -6.65 7.92 -0.71
C ASP A 38 -7.89 8.77 -0.38
N PRO A 39 -9.12 8.28 -0.61
CA PRO A 39 -10.30 9.09 -0.33
C PRO A 39 -10.45 9.56 1.12
N ASP A 40 -9.81 8.89 2.07
CA ASP A 40 -9.90 9.24 3.49
C ASP A 40 -8.72 10.08 3.99
N TYR A 41 -7.61 10.08 3.24
CA TYR A 41 -6.37 10.76 3.67
C TYR A 41 -5.72 11.48 2.49
N GLU A 42 -5.15 12.64 2.76
CA GLU A 42 -4.37 13.36 1.77
C GLU A 42 -2.96 13.62 2.32
N GLY A 43 -1.96 13.05 1.64
CA GLY A 43 -0.57 13.36 1.89
C GLY A 43 -0.01 12.88 3.22
N LEU A 44 -0.34 11.65 3.63
CA LEU A 44 0.35 11.04 4.78
C LEU A 44 1.83 10.88 4.42
N ARG A 45 2.69 11.48 5.21
CA ARG A 45 4.12 11.52 4.93
C ARG A 45 4.90 10.63 5.88
N GLY A 46 5.71 9.74 5.29
CA GLY A 46 6.60 8.85 6.04
C GLY A 46 5.89 7.63 6.60
N HIS A 47 6.65 6.80 7.31
CA HIS A 47 6.16 5.49 7.75
C HIS A 47 5.22 5.56 8.95
N ALA A 48 5.52 6.43 9.92
CA ALA A 48 4.74 6.48 11.15
C ALA A 48 3.28 6.89 10.90
N GLU A 49 3.05 7.92 10.08
CA GLU A 49 1.71 8.40 9.77
C GLU A 49 0.90 7.32 9.04
N LEU A 50 1.52 6.66 8.06
CA LEU A 50 0.86 5.58 7.32
C LEU A 50 0.59 4.38 8.21
N SER A 51 1.54 3.98 9.04
CA SER A 51 1.36 2.83 9.94
C SER A 51 0.20 3.06 10.91
N GLU A 52 0.08 4.27 11.44
CA GLU A 52 -1.04 4.62 12.31
C GLU A 52 -2.38 4.56 11.57
N ALA A 53 -2.44 5.08 10.35
CA ALA A 53 -3.64 5.01 9.51
C ALA A 53 -4.03 3.57 9.20
N ILE A 54 -3.05 2.71 8.89
CA ILE A 54 -3.29 1.29 8.63
C ILE A 54 -3.85 0.60 9.89
N GLY A 55 -3.29 0.90 11.05
CA GLY A 55 -3.79 0.34 12.31
C GLY A 55 -5.26 0.69 12.55
N ARG A 56 -5.66 1.93 12.29
CA ARG A 56 -7.06 2.35 12.40
C ARG A 56 -7.95 1.62 11.40
N ALA A 57 -7.47 1.47 10.17
CA ALA A 57 -8.21 0.76 9.13
C ALA A 57 -8.42 -0.70 9.49
N GLN A 58 -7.39 -1.37 10.00
CA GLN A 58 -7.45 -2.77 10.39
C GLN A 58 -8.50 -3.02 11.48
N ALA A 59 -8.73 -2.06 12.36
CA ALA A 59 -9.77 -2.17 13.37
C ALA A 59 -11.17 -2.28 12.74
N ASN A 60 -11.35 -1.76 11.52
CA ASN A 60 -12.62 -1.82 10.79
C ASN A 60 -12.71 -3.03 9.86
N PHE A 61 -11.58 -3.59 9.44
CA PHE A 61 -11.55 -4.67 8.45
C PHE A 61 -11.80 -6.06 9.05
N GLY A 62 -11.70 -6.22 10.38
CA GLY A 62 -11.78 -7.54 11.00
C GLY A 62 -10.66 -8.44 10.48
N ASP A 63 -11.00 -9.65 10.02
CA ASP A 63 -10.02 -10.62 9.53
C ASP A 63 -9.79 -10.51 8.03
N LEU A 64 -10.35 -9.52 7.35
CA LEU A 64 -10.19 -9.36 5.92
C LEU A 64 -8.74 -9.01 5.56
N ARG A 65 -8.29 -9.50 4.41
CA ARG A 65 -6.93 -9.28 3.93
C ARG A 65 -6.96 -8.72 2.52
N PHE A 66 -5.98 -7.87 2.24
CA PHE A 66 -5.77 -7.36 0.88
C PHE A 66 -5.09 -8.41 0.01
N ALA A 67 -5.51 -8.49 -1.23
CA ALA A 67 -4.87 -9.30 -2.25
C ALA A 67 -4.77 -8.51 -3.54
N LEU A 68 -3.71 -8.76 -4.30
CA LEU A 68 -3.53 -8.17 -5.63
C LEU A 68 -4.62 -8.68 -6.56
N GLY A 69 -5.25 -7.78 -7.28
CA GLY A 69 -6.11 -8.11 -8.41
C GLY A 69 -5.27 -8.19 -9.68
N ASP A 70 -5.37 -7.17 -10.54
CA ASP A 70 -4.63 -7.10 -11.79
C ASP A 70 -3.64 -5.96 -11.78
N VAL A 71 -2.45 -6.18 -12.34
CA VAL A 71 -1.56 -5.08 -12.70
C VAL A 71 -2.01 -4.60 -14.08
N ILE A 72 -2.64 -3.43 -14.12
CA ILE A 72 -3.26 -2.90 -15.33
C ILE A 72 -2.22 -2.34 -16.29
N GLY A 73 -1.23 -1.64 -15.75
CA GLY A 73 -0.18 -1.04 -16.56
C GLY A 73 1.02 -0.63 -15.75
N VAL A 74 2.16 -0.64 -16.42
CA VAL A 74 3.45 -0.21 -15.86
C VAL A 74 4.15 0.61 -16.93
N HIS A 75 4.58 1.82 -16.58
CA HIS A 75 5.43 2.60 -17.46
C HIS A 75 6.24 3.60 -16.66
N HIS A 76 7.44 3.90 -17.11
CA HIS A 76 8.36 4.82 -16.44
C HIS A 76 8.42 4.52 -14.94
N ASP A 77 8.66 4.79 -14.05
CA ASP A 77 8.74 4.36 -12.66
C ASP A 77 7.37 4.38 -11.95
N ARG A 78 6.30 3.88 -12.61
CA ARG A 78 4.97 3.84 -11.99
C ARG A 78 4.16 2.66 -12.46
N ALA A 79 3.19 2.26 -11.64
CA ALA A 79 2.27 1.17 -11.94
C ALA A 79 0.86 1.51 -11.47
N LEU A 80 -0.11 1.00 -12.22
CA LEU A 80 -1.53 1.03 -11.86
C LEU A 80 -1.99 -0.42 -11.65
N PHE A 81 -2.57 -0.69 -10.49
CA PHE A 81 -3.08 -2.04 -10.19
C PHE A 81 -4.38 -1.98 -9.41
N THR A 82 -5.09 -3.10 -9.39
CA THR A 82 -6.30 -3.26 -8.57
C THR A 82 -5.99 -4.15 -7.37
N TRP A 83 -6.76 -3.97 -6.31
CA TRP A 83 -6.69 -4.81 -5.13
C TRP A 83 -8.08 -5.20 -4.67
N ARG A 84 -8.16 -6.29 -3.90
CA ARG A 84 -9.37 -6.73 -3.23
C ARG A 84 -9.13 -6.82 -1.74
N LEU A 85 -10.11 -6.43 -0.96
CA LEU A 85 -10.14 -6.63 0.49
C LEU A 85 -11.20 -7.69 0.77
N GLY A 86 -10.80 -8.96 0.75
CA GLY A 86 -11.73 -10.07 0.79
C GLY A 86 -12.81 -9.93 -0.29
N GLU A 87 -14.07 -10.08 0.09
CA GLU A 87 -15.22 -9.82 -0.79
C GLU A 87 -15.90 -8.49 -0.47
N ALA A 88 -15.34 -7.72 0.46
CA ALA A 88 -15.99 -6.52 0.97
C ALA A 88 -15.73 -5.28 0.10
N ALA A 89 -14.54 -5.17 -0.50
CA ALA A 89 -14.17 -3.97 -1.25
C ALA A 89 -13.13 -4.28 -2.30
N THR A 90 -13.10 -3.43 -3.32
CA THR A 90 -12.05 -3.42 -4.35
C THR A 90 -11.62 -1.97 -4.57
N GLY A 91 -10.43 -1.79 -5.09
CA GLY A 91 -9.93 -0.46 -5.39
C GLY A 91 -8.78 -0.49 -6.37
N TYR A 92 -8.26 0.71 -6.64
CA TYR A 92 -7.16 0.94 -7.56
C TYR A 92 -6.08 1.72 -6.84
N ASP A 93 -4.82 1.39 -7.10
CA ASP A 93 -3.69 2.17 -6.62
C ASP A 93 -2.79 2.54 -7.79
N VAL A 94 -2.27 3.76 -7.75
CA VAL A 94 -1.16 4.19 -8.58
C VAL A 94 0.04 4.33 -7.65
N VAL A 95 1.13 3.64 -7.98
CA VAL A 95 2.37 3.72 -7.21
C VAL A 95 3.47 4.29 -8.07
N GLU A 96 4.35 5.08 -7.46
CA GLU A 96 5.57 5.54 -8.08
C GLU A 96 6.75 4.92 -7.35
N PHE A 97 7.73 4.47 -8.11
CA PHE A 97 8.92 3.80 -7.60
C PHE A 97 10.12 4.75 -7.57
N ASP A 98 10.99 4.53 -6.61
CA ASP A 98 12.33 5.10 -6.55
C ASP A 98 13.28 3.92 -6.37
N GLY A 99 13.88 3.46 -7.48
CA GLY A 99 14.66 2.24 -7.47
C GLY A 99 13.80 1.04 -7.10
N ASP A 100 14.18 0.33 -6.06
CA ASP A 100 13.48 -0.86 -5.58
C ASP A 100 12.50 -0.57 -4.43
N ARG A 101 12.14 0.71 -4.25
CA ARG A 101 11.16 1.14 -3.23
C ARG A 101 10.05 1.95 -3.86
N ILE A 102 8.96 2.04 -3.14
CA ILE A 102 7.81 2.87 -3.51
C ILE A 102 7.93 4.22 -2.79
N ARG A 103 7.84 5.31 -3.54
CA ARG A 103 7.92 6.66 -2.98
C ARG A 103 6.56 7.34 -2.85
N SER A 104 5.56 6.91 -3.62
CA SER A 104 4.21 7.46 -3.48
C SER A 104 3.15 6.44 -3.84
N VAL A 105 2.02 6.54 -3.20
CA VAL A 105 0.84 5.73 -3.46
C VAL A 105 -0.37 6.66 -3.47
N VAL A 106 -1.20 6.55 -4.53
CA VAL A 106 -2.49 7.21 -4.59
C VAL A 106 -3.54 6.14 -4.82
N GLY A 107 -4.45 5.99 -3.86
CA GLY A 107 -5.50 4.98 -3.89
C GLY A 107 -6.86 5.56 -4.23
N PHE A 108 -7.69 4.74 -4.88
CA PHE A 108 -9.05 5.08 -5.26
C PHE A 108 -9.98 3.93 -4.88
N PHE A 109 -11.05 4.22 -4.15
CA PHE A 109 -12.09 3.25 -3.80
C PHE A 109 -13.38 4.00 -3.48
N GLY A 110 -14.47 3.27 -3.38
CA GLY A 110 -15.77 3.89 -3.06
C GLY A 110 -16.91 3.46 -3.95
#